data_0e1708a172953e2f9be60e070f833c58
#
_entry.id   0e1708a172953e2f9be60e070f833c58
#
_cell.length_a   1.000
_cell.length_b   1.000
_cell.length_c   1.000
_cell.angle_alpha   90.00
_cell.angle_beta   90.00
_cell.angle_gamma   90.00
#
_symmetry.space_group_name_H-M   'P 1'
#
loop_
_entity.id
_entity.type
_entity.pdbx_description
1 polymer ?
#
loop_
_entity_poly.entity_id
_entity_poly.type
_entity_poly.pdbx_seq_one_letter_code
_entity_poly.pdbx_strand_id
1 'polypeptide(L)'
;TRYGLNPCGEILGNDFHCNLAEVHLNQINPVDYEEQKKAFKSAALSVACLLNHEFEVERYKLSREFDPIVGVSFTGLFDFFVHAFGTSWLRWWEQGRPDSEEGKLFKEKESKYLESWRNIVKETVWDYCDKHNLRRPNRCTTVQPAGTKSLLTGAAPGWHPPKAQRFIRRITFR
;
A
#
# COMPACT_ATOMS: atom_id res chain seq x y z
N THR A 1 16.04 -6.45 22.50
CA THR A 1 15.61 -5.90 21.19
C THR A 1 14.49 -4.91 21.45
N ARG A 2 14.63 -3.68 20.93
CA ARG A 2 13.62 -2.63 21.07
C ARG A 2 12.91 -2.47 19.74
N TYR A 3 11.59 -2.68 19.72
CA TYR A 3 10.74 -2.39 18.58
C TYR A 3 10.17 -0.98 18.68
N GLY A 4 10.09 -0.29 17.58
CA GLY A 4 9.50 1.03 17.44
C GLY A 4 8.73 1.19 16.14
N LEU A 5 7.88 2.20 16.09
CA LEU A 5 7.17 2.58 14.88
C LEU A 5 8.02 3.54 14.03
N ASN A 6 7.85 3.48 12.72
CA ASN A 6 8.34 4.53 11.83
C ASN A 6 7.53 5.83 12.07
N PRO A 7 7.98 7.00 11.57
CA PRO A 7 7.31 8.29 11.83
C PRO A 7 5.83 8.34 11.47
N CYS A 8 5.40 7.60 10.45
CA CYS A 8 4.00 7.55 10.01
C CYS A 8 3.15 6.49 10.74
N GLY A 9 3.80 5.62 11.55
CA GLY A 9 3.11 4.63 12.40
C GLY A 9 2.60 3.38 11.71
N GLU A 10 2.93 3.17 10.43
CA GLU A 10 2.44 2.02 9.64
C GLU A 10 3.37 0.81 9.67
N ILE A 11 4.59 0.94 10.19
CA ILE A 11 5.56 -0.15 10.26
C ILE A 11 6.16 -0.22 11.67
N LEU A 12 6.14 -1.42 12.23
CA LEU A 12 6.80 -1.77 13.50
C LEU A 12 8.08 -2.56 13.20
N GLY A 13 9.21 -2.14 13.72
CA GLY A 13 10.48 -2.84 13.52
C GLY A 13 11.57 -2.39 14.48
N ASN A 14 12.77 -2.96 14.32
CA ASN A 14 13.96 -2.65 15.09
C ASN A 14 15.09 -2.25 14.14
N ASP A 15 15.62 -1.03 14.27
CA ASP A 15 16.71 -0.51 13.43
C ASP A 15 16.52 -0.82 11.93
N PHE A 16 15.32 -0.62 11.39
CA PHE A 16 14.97 -1.00 10.04
C PHE A 16 14.97 0.18 9.06
N HIS A 17 15.15 -0.14 7.79
CA HIS A 17 14.94 0.80 6.70
C HIS A 17 13.50 0.70 6.17
N CYS A 18 12.88 1.86 5.97
CA CYS A 18 11.52 1.99 5.48
C CYS A 18 11.52 1.96 3.94
N ASN A 19 11.60 0.77 3.36
CA ASN A 19 11.58 0.56 1.91
C ASN A 19 10.15 0.53 1.41
N LEU A 20 9.67 1.66 0.92
CA LEU A 20 8.26 1.86 0.58
C LEU A 20 8.09 2.19 -0.90
N ALA A 21 7.04 1.63 -1.49
CA ALA A 21 6.50 2.01 -2.79
C ALA A 21 4.99 2.19 -2.69
N GLU A 22 4.41 2.98 -3.58
CA GLU A 22 3.00 3.31 -3.55
C GLU A 22 2.39 3.26 -4.93
N VAL A 23 1.31 2.49 -5.08
CA VAL A 23 0.53 2.38 -6.32
C VAL A 23 -0.61 3.39 -6.29
N HIS A 24 -0.72 4.22 -7.32
CA HIS A 24 -1.78 5.22 -7.47
C HIS A 24 -3.00 4.60 -8.15
N LEU A 25 -3.93 4.09 -7.35
CA LEU A 25 -5.08 3.31 -7.79
C LEU A 25 -6.10 4.12 -8.59
N ASN A 26 -6.16 5.44 -8.38
CA ASN A 26 -7.01 6.33 -9.18
C ASN A 26 -6.63 6.42 -10.67
N GLN A 27 -5.43 5.93 -11.02
CA GLN A 27 -4.93 5.88 -12.40
C GLN A 27 -5.09 4.48 -13.03
N ILE A 28 -5.64 3.51 -12.30
CA ILE A 28 -5.73 2.12 -12.73
C ILE A 28 -7.18 1.74 -13.02
N ASN A 29 -7.39 1.03 -14.12
CA ASN A 29 -8.71 0.54 -14.47
C ASN A 29 -9.13 -0.65 -13.57
N PRO A 30 -10.26 -0.56 -12.83
CA PRO A 30 -10.72 -1.63 -11.96
C PRO A 30 -11.03 -2.95 -12.65
N VAL A 31 -11.33 -2.96 -13.94
CA VAL A 31 -11.63 -4.19 -14.71
C VAL A 31 -10.41 -4.75 -15.44
N ASP A 32 -9.29 -4.02 -15.47
CA ASP A 32 -8.04 -4.49 -16.07
C ASP A 32 -7.12 -5.11 -15.03
N TYR A 33 -7.27 -6.42 -14.82
CA TYR A 33 -6.45 -7.17 -13.87
C TYR A 33 -4.97 -7.19 -14.26
N GLU A 34 -4.65 -7.23 -15.55
CA GLU A 34 -3.25 -7.26 -16.00
C GLU A 34 -2.54 -5.91 -15.76
N GLU A 35 -3.25 -4.80 -15.90
CA GLU A 35 -2.74 -3.48 -15.52
C GLU A 35 -2.45 -3.42 -14.01
N GLN A 36 -3.41 -3.85 -13.19
CA GLN A 36 -3.24 -3.92 -11.73
C GLN A 36 -2.03 -4.78 -11.36
N LYS A 37 -1.93 -5.98 -11.95
CA LYS A 37 -0.82 -6.90 -11.73
C LYS A 37 0.52 -6.29 -12.09
N LYS A 38 0.63 -5.62 -13.23
CA LYS A 38 1.86 -4.93 -13.65
C LYS A 38 2.26 -3.83 -12.66
N ALA A 39 1.30 -3.01 -12.22
CA ALA A 39 1.56 -1.91 -11.30
C ALA A 39 2.08 -2.43 -9.94
N PHE A 40 1.38 -3.38 -9.33
CA PHE A 40 1.81 -3.95 -8.05
C PHE A 40 3.11 -4.76 -8.14
N LYS A 41 3.33 -5.47 -9.25
CA LYS A 41 4.59 -6.17 -9.52
C LYS A 41 5.76 -5.19 -9.64
N SER A 42 5.58 -4.08 -10.35
CA SER A 42 6.61 -3.04 -10.49
C SER A 42 6.95 -2.40 -9.14
N ALA A 43 5.93 -2.06 -8.34
CA ALA A 43 6.11 -1.54 -7.00
C ALA A 43 6.84 -2.55 -6.08
N ALA A 44 6.47 -3.83 -6.16
CA ALA A 44 7.11 -4.90 -5.39
C ALA A 44 8.58 -5.09 -5.76
N LEU A 45 8.92 -5.06 -7.05
CA LEU A 45 10.31 -5.15 -7.50
C LEU A 45 11.13 -3.95 -7.05
N SER A 46 10.59 -2.74 -7.09
CA SER A 46 11.30 -1.53 -6.66
C SER A 46 11.72 -1.57 -5.19
N VAL A 47 10.87 -2.10 -4.30
CA VAL A 47 11.23 -2.25 -2.88
C VAL A 47 12.07 -3.49 -2.61
N ALA A 48 11.90 -4.57 -3.38
CA ALA A 48 12.71 -5.78 -3.25
C ALA A 48 14.18 -5.53 -3.61
N CYS A 49 14.45 -4.72 -4.64
CA CYS A 49 15.81 -4.33 -5.02
C CYS A 49 16.60 -3.67 -3.87
N LEU A 50 15.90 -2.92 -3.02
CA LEU A 50 16.53 -2.23 -1.89
C LEU A 50 17.01 -3.20 -0.80
N LEU A 51 16.55 -4.44 -0.78
CA LEU A 51 17.05 -5.47 0.13
C LEU A 51 18.50 -5.90 -0.19
N ASN A 52 19.01 -5.59 -1.38
CA ASN A 52 20.42 -5.82 -1.75
C ASN A 52 21.36 -4.69 -1.31
N HIS A 53 20.84 -3.61 -0.73
CA HIS A 53 21.67 -2.50 -0.31
C HIS A 53 22.70 -2.93 0.75
N GLU A 54 23.94 -2.55 0.58
CA GLU A 54 24.98 -2.76 1.58
C GLU A 54 24.99 -1.63 2.60
N PHE A 55 24.83 -1.98 3.86
CA PHE A 55 24.83 -1.00 4.95
C PHE A 55 26.25 -0.84 5.53
N GLU A 56 26.68 0.39 5.70
CA GLU A 56 27.94 0.71 6.41
C GLU A 56 27.79 0.48 7.92
N VAL A 57 26.59 0.65 8.45
CA VAL A 57 26.30 0.50 9.88
C VAL A 57 25.82 -0.91 10.17
N GLU A 58 26.62 -1.65 10.92
CA GLU A 58 26.41 -3.09 11.23
C GLU A 58 25.05 -3.40 11.81
N ARG A 59 24.53 -2.58 12.71
CA ARG A 59 23.21 -2.83 13.33
C ARG A 59 22.06 -2.84 12.32
N TYR A 60 22.14 -2.07 11.25
CA TYR A 60 21.11 -2.06 10.19
C TYR A 60 21.23 -3.29 9.29
N LYS A 61 22.46 -3.72 9.02
CA LYS A 61 22.73 -4.97 8.30
C LYS A 61 22.14 -6.16 9.05
N LEU A 62 22.47 -6.31 10.32
CA LEU A 62 21.97 -7.39 11.18
C LEU A 62 20.44 -7.38 11.30
N SER A 63 19.85 -6.20 11.43
CA SER A 63 18.39 -6.08 11.49
C SER A 63 17.73 -6.57 10.20
N ARG A 64 18.25 -6.17 9.03
CA ARG A 64 17.74 -6.64 7.74
C ARG A 64 17.91 -8.14 7.54
N GLU A 65 19.04 -8.69 7.92
CA GLU A 65 19.31 -10.14 7.83
C GLU A 65 18.38 -10.94 8.75
N PHE A 66 18.04 -10.39 9.90
CA PHE A 66 17.15 -11.02 10.87
C PHE A 66 15.68 -10.88 10.51
N ASP A 67 15.21 -9.68 10.17
CA ASP A 67 13.81 -9.36 9.90
C ASP A 67 13.69 -8.32 8.76
N PRO A 68 13.90 -8.74 7.50
CA PRO A 68 13.76 -7.84 6.36
C PRO A 68 12.32 -7.33 6.25
N ILE A 69 12.17 -6.05 5.93
CA ILE A 69 10.88 -5.38 5.79
C ILE A 69 10.85 -4.62 4.48
N VAL A 70 9.78 -4.82 3.73
CA VAL A 70 9.40 -3.97 2.59
C VAL A 70 7.93 -3.62 2.72
N GLY A 71 7.52 -2.50 2.14
CA GLY A 71 6.15 -2.02 2.25
C GLY A 71 5.63 -1.48 0.93
N VAL A 72 4.89 -2.27 0.18
CA VAL A 72 4.09 -1.77 -0.93
C VAL A 72 2.76 -1.30 -0.38
N SER A 73 2.42 -0.06 -0.68
CA SER A 73 1.18 0.60 -0.30
C SER A 73 0.42 1.05 -1.54
N PHE A 74 -0.68 1.72 -1.32
CA PHE A 74 -1.49 2.33 -2.37
C PHE A 74 -2.01 3.68 -1.91
N THR A 75 -2.40 4.51 -2.88
CA THR A 75 -3.21 5.74 -2.68
C THR A 75 -4.37 5.72 -3.66
N GLY A 76 -5.43 6.47 -3.36
CA GLY A 76 -6.62 6.49 -4.20
C GLY A 76 -7.48 5.23 -4.13
N LEU A 77 -7.44 4.49 -3.02
CA LEU A 77 -8.29 3.30 -2.86
C LEU A 77 -9.77 3.66 -2.92
N PHE A 78 -10.14 4.78 -2.30
CA PHE A 78 -11.51 5.25 -2.31
C PHE A 78 -11.99 5.59 -3.73
N ASP A 79 -11.14 6.28 -4.50
CA ASP A 79 -11.40 6.60 -5.92
C ASP A 79 -11.56 5.32 -6.74
N PHE A 80 -10.70 4.33 -6.50
CA PHE A 80 -10.76 3.04 -7.18
C PHE A 80 -12.08 2.30 -6.90
N PHE A 81 -12.50 2.23 -5.65
CA PHE A 81 -13.74 1.53 -5.30
C PHE A 81 -14.99 2.26 -5.78
N VAL A 82 -14.98 3.59 -5.78
CA VAL A 82 -16.07 4.36 -6.41
C VAL A 82 -16.14 4.08 -7.92
N HIS A 83 -14.99 4.00 -8.58
CA HIS A 83 -14.93 3.64 -10.00
C HIS A 83 -15.38 2.19 -10.26
N ALA A 84 -14.95 1.24 -9.40
CA ALA A 84 -15.27 -0.17 -9.53
C ALA A 84 -16.74 -0.50 -9.24
N PHE A 85 -17.33 0.15 -8.24
CA PHE A 85 -18.63 -0.24 -7.68
C PHE A 85 -19.72 0.83 -7.84
N GLY A 86 -19.34 2.04 -8.24
CA GLY A 86 -20.26 3.14 -8.45
C GLY A 86 -20.76 3.82 -7.17
N THR A 87 -21.76 4.67 -7.34
CA THR A 87 -22.31 5.51 -6.26
C THR A 87 -23.08 4.71 -5.20
N SER A 88 -23.54 3.50 -5.50
CA SER A 88 -24.20 2.63 -4.52
C SER A 88 -23.22 2.22 -3.41
N TRP A 89 -21.96 1.89 -3.75
CA TRP A 89 -20.92 1.62 -2.78
C TRP A 89 -20.63 2.83 -1.90
N LEU A 90 -20.54 4.04 -2.51
CA LEU A 90 -20.30 5.28 -1.77
C LEU A 90 -21.41 5.54 -0.75
N ARG A 91 -22.69 5.39 -1.14
CA ARG A 91 -23.84 5.53 -0.24
C ARG A 91 -23.82 4.53 0.89
N TRP A 92 -23.51 3.27 0.58
CA TRP A 92 -23.35 2.23 1.59
C TRP A 92 -22.22 2.58 2.58
N TRP A 93 -21.11 3.10 2.07
CA TRP A 93 -19.98 3.53 2.90
C TRP A 93 -20.36 4.71 3.80
N GLU A 94 -21.04 5.74 3.27
CA GLU A 94 -21.53 6.92 4.02
C GLU A 94 -22.53 6.54 5.12
N GLN A 95 -23.31 5.49 4.94
CA GLN A 95 -24.22 4.94 5.93
C GLN A 95 -23.53 4.13 7.05
N GLY A 96 -22.22 4.10 7.09
CA GLY A 96 -21.45 3.37 8.08
C GLY A 96 -21.24 1.88 7.75
N ARG A 97 -21.34 1.51 6.47
CA ARG A 97 -21.12 0.13 5.99
C ARG A 97 -22.04 -0.91 6.62
N PRO A 98 -23.37 -0.70 6.60
CA PRO A 98 -24.30 -1.61 7.23
C PRO A 98 -24.19 -3.04 6.72
N ASP A 99 -24.49 -4.01 7.60
CA ASP A 99 -24.40 -5.44 7.29
C ASP A 99 -25.67 -5.92 6.56
N SER A 100 -25.84 -5.45 5.33
CA SER A 100 -26.89 -5.86 4.38
C SER A 100 -26.35 -6.90 3.39
N GLU A 101 -27.21 -7.56 2.63
CA GLU A 101 -26.79 -8.49 1.58
C GLU A 101 -25.92 -7.78 0.51
N GLU A 102 -26.30 -6.56 0.11
CA GLU A 102 -25.48 -5.74 -0.78
C GLU A 102 -24.15 -5.36 -0.12
N GLY A 103 -24.14 -5.02 1.17
CA GLY A 103 -22.94 -4.71 1.94
C GLY A 103 -21.97 -5.89 2.03
N LYS A 104 -22.48 -7.10 2.19
CA LYS A 104 -21.65 -8.33 2.15
C LYS A 104 -20.99 -8.51 0.80
N LEU A 105 -21.70 -8.27 -0.29
CA LEU A 105 -21.13 -8.33 -1.64
C LEU A 105 -20.01 -7.28 -1.86
N PHE A 106 -20.21 -6.06 -1.36
CA PHE A 106 -19.15 -5.04 -1.41
C PHE A 106 -17.93 -5.46 -0.62
N LYS A 107 -18.09 -5.92 0.62
CA LYS A 107 -16.99 -6.41 1.45
C LYS A 107 -16.23 -7.56 0.77
N GLU A 108 -16.93 -8.51 0.17
CA GLU A 108 -16.33 -9.62 -0.56
C GLU A 108 -15.50 -9.13 -1.76
N LYS A 109 -16.04 -8.23 -2.56
CA LYS A 109 -15.33 -7.66 -3.71
C LYS A 109 -14.13 -6.83 -3.31
N GLU A 110 -14.25 -5.99 -2.27
CA GLU A 110 -13.12 -5.25 -1.68
C GLU A 110 -12.00 -6.21 -1.27
N SER A 111 -12.35 -7.28 -0.54
CA SER A 111 -11.39 -8.28 -0.09
C SER A 111 -10.68 -8.98 -1.24
N LYS A 112 -11.39 -9.34 -2.30
CA LYS A 112 -10.80 -9.96 -3.51
C LYS A 112 -9.73 -9.09 -4.15
N TYR A 113 -9.96 -7.78 -4.28
CA TYR A 113 -8.96 -6.84 -4.79
C TYR A 113 -7.74 -6.78 -3.88
N LEU A 114 -7.96 -6.54 -2.59
CA LEU A 114 -6.88 -6.40 -1.62
C LEU A 114 -6.03 -7.67 -1.48
N GLU A 115 -6.66 -8.83 -1.44
CA GLU A 115 -5.98 -10.12 -1.39
C GLU A 115 -5.19 -10.40 -2.66
N SER A 116 -5.75 -10.11 -3.82
CA SER A 116 -5.07 -10.24 -5.11
C SER A 116 -3.80 -9.40 -5.15
N TRP A 117 -3.88 -8.11 -4.82
CA TRP A 117 -2.72 -7.22 -4.81
C TRP A 117 -1.66 -7.63 -3.79
N ARG A 118 -2.10 -8.03 -2.59
CA ARG A 118 -1.20 -8.55 -1.54
C ARG A 118 -0.45 -9.78 -2.03
N ASN A 119 -1.12 -10.71 -2.68
CA ASN A 119 -0.50 -11.94 -3.19
C ASN A 119 0.51 -11.64 -4.30
N ILE A 120 0.16 -10.77 -5.26
CA ILE A 120 1.08 -10.32 -6.32
C ILE A 120 2.35 -9.74 -5.71
N VAL A 121 2.21 -8.84 -4.73
CA VAL A 121 3.36 -8.23 -4.05
C VAL A 121 4.21 -9.28 -3.35
N LYS A 122 3.60 -10.13 -2.55
CA LYS A 122 4.29 -11.16 -1.77
C LYS A 122 5.06 -12.13 -2.67
N GLU A 123 4.42 -12.66 -3.69
CA GLU A 123 5.03 -13.58 -4.66
C GLU A 123 6.21 -12.91 -5.36
N THR A 124 6.03 -11.68 -5.84
CA THR A 124 7.08 -10.95 -6.55
C THR A 124 8.30 -10.67 -5.67
N VAL A 125 8.08 -10.24 -4.42
CA VAL A 125 9.17 -9.99 -3.47
C VAL A 125 9.90 -11.29 -3.12
N TRP A 126 9.16 -12.36 -2.88
CA TRP A 126 9.75 -13.65 -2.52
C TRP A 126 10.54 -14.26 -3.68
N ASP A 127 10.00 -14.21 -4.91
CA ASP A 127 10.74 -14.65 -6.11
C ASP A 127 12.04 -13.88 -6.29
N TYR A 128 12.02 -12.58 -6.05
CA TYR A 128 13.23 -11.76 -6.09
C TYR A 128 14.23 -12.19 -5.01
N CYS A 129 13.79 -12.39 -3.78
CA CYS A 129 14.65 -12.82 -2.68
C CYS A 129 15.30 -14.18 -2.97
N ASP A 130 14.54 -15.13 -3.50
CA ASP A 130 15.06 -16.46 -3.85
C ASP A 130 16.14 -16.39 -4.93
N LYS A 131 15.90 -15.59 -5.99
CA LYS A 131 16.88 -15.40 -7.07
C LYS A 131 18.19 -14.76 -6.62
N HIS A 132 18.14 -13.96 -5.58
CA HIS A 132 19.28 -13.21 -5.05
C HIS A 132 19.83 -13.77 -3.73
N ASN A 133 19.36 -14.95 -3.31
CA ASN A 133 19.75 -15.59 -2.06
C ASN A 133 19.57 -14.70 -0.83
N LEU A 134 18.47 -13.96 -0.79
CA LEU A 134 18.07 -13.09 0.30
C LEU A 134 17.00 -13.74 1.16
N ARG A 135 16.96 -13.38 2.44
CA ARG A 135 15.88 -13.81 3.34
C ARG A 135 14.55 -13.18 2.88
N ARG A 136 13.51 -14.00 2.75
CA ARG A 136 12.17 -13.55 2.42
C ARG A 136 11.57 -12.71 3.55
N PRO A 137 11.11 -11.48 3.30
CA PRO A 137 10.37 -10.71 4.30
C PRO A 137 9.00 -11.35 4.56
N ASN A 138 8.59 -11.36 5.82
CA ASN A 138 7.23 -11.76 6.20
C ASN A 138 6.22 -10.64 5.93
N ARG A 139 6.67 -9.40 5.96
CA ARG A 139 5.87 -8.18 5.78
C ARG A 139 6.27 -7.50 4.47
N CYS A 140 5.36 -7.54 3.50
CA CYS A 140 5.61 -7.01 2.15
C CYS A 140 4.66 -5.86 1.79
N THR A 141 3.57 -5.70 2.51
CA THR A 141 2.54 -4.68 2.26
C THR A 141 2.28 -3.85 3.52
N THR A 142 1.87 -2.61 3.30
CA THR A 142 1.48 -1.69 4.37
C THR A 142 0.44 -0.70 3.86
N VAL A 143 -0.08 0.16 4.72
CA VAL A 143 -0.98 1.26 4.35
C VAL A 143 -0.37 2.57 4.83
N GLN A 144 0.19 3.33 3.89
CA GLN A 144 0.76 4.64 4.17
C GLN A 144 -0.33 5.71 4.23
N PRO A 145 -0.11 6.81 4.98
CA PRO A 145 -1.01 7.96 4.97
C PRO A 145 -1.11 8.65 3.62
N ALA A 146 -0.04 8.67 2.83
CA ALA A 146 0.05 9.22 1.47
C ALA A 146 -0.43 10.68 1.32
N GLY A 147 -0.32 11.50 2.35
CA GLY A 147 -0.87 12.86 2.38
C GLY A 147 -0.31 13.80 1.31
N THR A 148 0.97 13.65 0.95
CA THR A 148 1.62 14.47 -0.09
C THR A 148 1.68 13.76 -1.43
N LYS A 149 2.02 12.47 -1.44
CA LYS A 149 2.17 11.68 -2.68
C LYS A 149 0.86 11.58 -3.47
N SER A 150 -0.27 11.48 -2.80
CA SER A 150 -1.59 11.46 -3.43
C SER A 150 -1.88 12.69 -4.31
N LEU A 151 -1.26 13.82 -4.00
CA LEU A 151 -1.42 15.05 -4.78
C LEU A 151 -0.84 14.96 -6.20
N LEU A 152 0.12 14.08 -6.43
CA LEU A 152 0.74 13.90 -7.76
C LEU A 152 -0.28 13.49 -8.82
N THR A 153 -1.30 12.75 -8.43
CA THR A 153 -2.35 12.26 -9.35
C THR A 153 -3.75 12.74 -8.97
N GLY A 154 -3.86 13.60 -7.96
CA GLY A 154 -5.16 14.07 -7.46
C GLY A 154 -5.99 13.01 -6.76
N ALA A 155 -5.35 11.98 -6.22
CA ALA A 155 -6.01 10.88 -5.52
C ALA A 155 -6.47 11.25 -4.10
N ALA A 156 -7.49 10.57 -3.59
CA ALA A 156 -7.76 10.50 -2.17
C ALA A 156 -6.57 9.82 -1.44
N PRO A 157 -6.07 10.36 -0.31
CA PRO A 157 -4.83 9.90 0.28
C PRO A 157 -4.97 8.52 0.95
N GLY A 158 -4.12 7.58 0.54
CA GLY A 158 -4.06 6.22 1.10
C GLY A 158 -5.41 5.51 1.05
N TRP A 159 -5.90 5.10 2.22
CA TRP A 159 -7.22 4.51 2.42
C TRP A 159 -8.30 5.54 2.80
N HIS A 160 -7.96 6.79 2.99
CA HIS A 160 -8.88 7.78 3.51
C HIS A 160 -9.93 8.19 2.47
N PRO A 161 -11.18 8.45 2.89
CA PRO A 161 -12.16 9.11 2.04
C PRO A 161 -11.72 10.55 1.76
N PRO A 162 -12.20 11.18 0.68
CA PRO A 162 -12.01 12.60 0.47
C PRO A 162 -12.67 13.39 1.62
N LYS A 163 -12.04 14.50 2.02
CA LYS A 163 -12.55 15.32 3.14
C LYS A 163 -13.93 15.91 2.89
N ALA A 164 -14.17 16.33 1.65
CA ALA A 164 -15.43 16.88 1.17
C ALA A 164 -15.38 16.98 -0.36
N GLN A 165 -16.55 17.16 -1.00
CA GLN A 165 -16.63 17.42 -2.45
C GLN A 165 -15.93 18.73 -2.85
N ARG A 166 -15.96 19.73 -1.96
CA ARG A 166 -15.27 21.01 -2.13
C ARG A 166 -14.68 21.44 -0.80
N PHE A 167 -13.41 21.84 -0.82
CA PHE A 167 -12.75 22.33 0.39
C PHE A 167 -11.66 23.34 0.04
N ILE A 168 -11.30 24.19 1.01
CA ILE A 168 -10.20 25.14 0.90
C ILE A 168 -9.00 24.54 1.62
N ARG A 169 -7.90 24.34 0.89
CA ARG A 169 -6.63 23.94 1.48
C ARG A 169 -5.75 25.16 1.70
N ARG A 170 -5.40 25.41 2.96
CA ARG A 170 -4.38 26.41 3.32
C ARG A 170 -3.03 25.70 3.43
N ILE A 171 -2.06 26.18 2.67
CA ILE A 171 -0.69 25.66 2.68
C ILE A 171 0.22 26.77 3.21
N THR A 172 0.97 26.48 4.26
CA THR A 172 1.99 27.40 4.79
C THR A 172 3.34 26.97 4.25
N PHE A 173 3.98 27.83 3.53
CA PHE A 173 5.37 27.68 3.10
C PHE A 173 6.29 28.29 4.15
N ARG A 174 7.38 27.60 4.46
CA ARG A 174 8.44 28.08 5.36
C ARG A 174 9.70 28.35 4.55
#